data_25420d7770c47b0cf815f41a383fea1b
#
_entry.id   25420d7770c47b0cf815f41a383fea1b
#
_cell.length_a   1.000
_cell.length_b   1.000
_cell.length_c   1.000
_cell.angle_alpha   90.00
_cell.angle_beta   90.00
_cell.angle_gamma   90.00
#
_symmetry.space_group_name_H-M   'P 1'
#
loop_
_entity.id
_entity.type
_entity.pdbx_description
1 polymer ?
#
loop_
_entity_poly.entity_id
_entity_poly.type
_entity_poly.pdbx_seq_one_letter_code
_entity_poly.pdbx_strand_id
1 'polypeptide(L)'
;MKKLVAALIAVTLMAAPAAAQSKSALTGAELGAVLSAAGLQAEVTEDAQTRAPVAAAQAGAITFWVRALDCAGTPKACSTLMFFANFDLGREAAPADYQKVNAFNDRQVFGRAYLLPKRNEIGVDYVMELDGGVSADHISKNIARWTDVIDAFIGHFSSDEAGS
;
A
#
# COMPACT_ATOMS: atom_id res chain seq x y z
N MET A 1 -67.69 -30.54 -19.05
CA MET A 1 -67.07 -29.32 -18.61
C MET A 1 -65.83 -29.71 -17.80
N LYS A 2 -64.63 -29.73 -18.42
CA LYS A 2 -63.35 -30.09 -17.76
C LYS A 2 -62.63 -28.79 -17.35
N LYS A 3 -62.48 -28.60 -16.04
CA LYS A 3 -61.72 -27.45 -15.50
C LYS A 3 -60.22 -27.79 -15.49
N LEU A 4 -59.42 -27.08 -16.30
CA LEU A 4 -57.96 -27.10 -16.23
C LEU A 4 -57.51 -26.18 -15.07
N VAL A 5 -56.82 -26.74 -14.12
CA VAL A 5 -56.14 -26.00 -13.05
C VAL A 5 -54.69 -25.82 -13.51
N ALA A 6 -54.29 -24.58 -13.84
CA ALA A 6 -52.91 -24.25 -14.15
C ALA A 6 -52.17 -23.99 -12.83
N ALA A 7 -51.20 -24.84 -12.52
CA ALA A 7 -50.28 -24.65 -11.37
C ALA A 7 -49.14 -23.70 -11.80
N LEU A 8 -49.07 -22.49 -11.22
CA LEU A 8 -47.92 -21.59 -11.34
C LEU A 8 -46.80 -22.10 -10.42
N ILE A 9 -45.71 -22.54 -11.02
CA ILE A 9 -44.44 -22.83 -10.28
C ILE A 9 -43.65 -21.53 -10.19
N ALA A 10 -43.60 -20.94 -8.99
CA ALA A 10 -42.75 -19.80 -8.70
C ALA A 10 -41.29 -20.29 -8.51
N VAL A 11 -40.41 -20.02 -9.47
CA VAL A 11 -38.96 -20.26 -9.35
C VAL A 11 -38.36 -19.12 -8.56
N THR A 12 -38.05 -19.35 -7.29
CA THR A 12 -37.25 -18.41 -6.49
C THR A 12 -35.78 -18.53 -6.88
N LEU A 13 -35.24 -17.55 -7.61
CA LEU A 13 -33.80 -17.39 -7.79
C LEU A 13 -33.17 -17.00 -6.45
N MET A 14 -32.48 -17.94 -5.81
CA MET A 14 -31.59 -17.63 -4.71
C MET A 14 -30.31 -16.99 -5.30
N ALA A 15 -30.16 -15.68 -5.12
CA ALA A 15 -28.90 -15.01 -5.38
C ALA A 15 -27.85 -15.56 -4.39
N ALA A 16 -26.86 -16.32 -4.89
CA ALA A 16 -25.71 -16.72 -4.09
C ALA A 16 -24.93 -15.46 -3.67
N PRO A 17 -24.47 -15.33 -2.42
CA PRO A 17 -23.63 -14.22 -2.02
C PRO A 17 -22.38 -14.24 -2.88
N ALA A 18 -22.06 -13.13 -3.55
CA ALA A 18 -20.81 -12.97 -4.26
C ALA A 18 -19.68 -13.10 -3.24
N ALA A 19 -18.96 -14.23 -3.28
CA ALA A 19 -17.76 -14.40 -2.46
C ALA A 19 -16.79 -13.26 -2.81
N ALA A 20 -16.42 -12.45 -1.81
CA ALA A 20 -15.45 -11.39 -1.99
C ALA A 20 -14.17 -12.03 -2.54
N GLN A 21 -13.78 -11.66 -3.77
CA GLN A 21 -12.58 -12.22 -4.41
C GLN A 21 -11.36 -11.84 -3.58
N SER A 22 -10.67 -12.83 -3.04
CA SER A 22 -9.39 -12.63 -2.38
C SER A 22 -8.27 -12.52 -3.42
N LYS A 23 -7.27 -11.69 -3.14
CA LYS A 23 -6.08 -11.49 -3.98
C LYS A 23 -4.85 -11.95 -3.19
N SER A 24 -4.11 -12.90 -3.74
CA SER A 24 -2.83 -13.37 -3.17
C SER A 24 -1.61 -12.76 -3.86
N ALA A 25 -1.82 -12.06 -4.97
CA ALA A 25 -0.80 -11.31 -5.70
C ALA A 25 -1.48 -10.24 -6.57
N LEU A 26 -0.75 -9.18 -6.91
CA LEU A 26 -1.19 -8.12 -7.82
C LEU A 26 -0.22 -7.96 -8.99
N THR A 27 -0.76 -7.86 -10.20
CA THR A 27 -0.04 -7.37 -11.37
C THR A 27 0.13 -5.85 -11.32
N GLY A 28 0.96 -5.27 -12.21
CA GLY A 28 1.11 -3.81 -12.29
C GLY A 28 -0.22 -3.09 -12.57
N ALA A 29 -1.07 -3.64 -13.44
CA ALA A 29 -2.39 -3.09 -13.72
C ALA A 29 -3.31 -3.12 -12.49
N GLU A 30 -3.30 -4.23 -11.74
CA GLU A 30 -4.07 -4.37 -10.50
C GLU A 30 -3.52 -3.47 -9.39
N LEU A 31 -2.19 -3.29 -9.27
CA LEU A 31 -1.59 -2.34 -8.35
C LEU A 31 -2.07 -0.92 -8.63
N GLY A 32 -2.04 -0.48 -9.90
CA GLY A 32 -2.59 0.83 -10.30
C GLY A 32 -4.08 0.97 -9.95
N ALA A 33 -4.87 -0.08 -10.20
CA ALA A 33 -6.30 -0.08 -9.90
C ALA A 33 -6.61 0.04 -8.40
N VAL A 34 -5.89 -0.66 -7.51
CA VAL A 34 -6.13 -0.58 -6.06
C VAL A 34 -5.66 0.77 -5.48
N LEU A 35 -4.57 1.36 -5.99
CA LEU A 35 -4.13 2.70 -5.61
C LEU A 35 -5.16 3.76 -6.04
N SER A 36 -5.65 3.68 -7.28
CA SER A 36 -6.69 4.58 -7.79
C SER A 36 -8.01 4.44 -7.01
N ALA A 37 -8.42 3.22 -6.67
CA ALA A 37 -9.61 2.98 -5.85
C ALA A 37 -9.48 3.56 -4.43
N ALA A 38 -8.25 3.69 -3.91
CA ALA A 38 -7.95 4.38 -2.65
C ALA A 38 -7.84 5.92 -2.80
N GLY A 39 -8.14 6.46 -3.98
CA GLY A 39 -8.09 7.91 -4.26
C GLY A 39 -6.68 8.47 -4.52
N LEU A 40 -5.69 7.59 -4.70
CA LEU A 40 -4.31 7.99 -4.97
C LEU A 40 -4.06 8.07 -6.49
N GLN A 41 -3.38 9.15 -6.91
CA GLN A 41 -2.85 9.24 -8.26
C GLN A 41 -1.52 8.48 -8.31
N ALA A 42 -1.43 7.50 -9.19
CA ALA A 42 -0.24 6.66 -9.30
C ALA A 42 0.14 6.42 -10.76
N GLU A 43 1.43 6.48 -11.05
CA GLU A 43 2.04 6.02 -12.30
C GLU A 43 2.76 4.70 -12.04
N VAL A 44 2.35 3.65 -12.76
CA VAL A 44 2.94 2.32 -12.61
C VAL A 44 3.88 2.04 -13.78
N THR A 45 5.12 1.71 -13.45
CA THR A 45 6.18 1.33 -14.37
C THR A 45 6.75 -0.04 -14.00
N GLU A 46 7.71 -0.55 -14.76
CA GLU A 46 8.43 -1.78 -14.42
C GLU A 46 9.88 -1.43 -14.02
N ASP A 47 10.35 -2.07 -12.96
CA ASP A 47 11.77 -2.03 -12.57
C ASP A 47 12.62 -2.61 -13.71
N ALA A 48 13.67 -1.90 -14.11
CA ALA A 48 14.48 -2.25 -15.28
C ALA A 48 15.21 -3.59 -15.13
N GLN A 49 15.53 -4.02 -13.91
CA GLN A 49 16.30 -5.24 -13.64
C GLN A 49 15.40 -6.42 -13.34
N THR A 50 14.41 -6.24 -12.48
CA THR A 50 13.55 -7.33 -12.00
C THR A 50 12.28 -7.49 -12.81
N ARG A 51 11.89 -6.48 -13.58
CA ARG A 51 10.62 -6.37 -14.31
C ARG A 51 9.39 -6.39 -13.36
N ALA A 52 9.63 -6.21 -12.08
CA ALA A 52 8.56 -6.09 -11.09
C ALA A 52 7.86 -4.73 -11.21
N PRO A 53 6.55 -4.65 -10.92
CA PRO A 53 5.84 -3.38 -10.89
C PRO A 53 6.38 -2.43 -9.83
N VAL A 54 6.52 -1.16 -10.18
CA VAL A 54 6.82 -0.06 -9.27
C VAL A 54 5.84 1.07 -9.55
N ALA A 55 5.13 1.53 -8.52
CA ALA A 55 4.25 2.68 -8.62
C ALA A 55 4.89 3.90 -7.96
N ALA A 56 4.89 5.05 -8.64
CA ALA A 56 5.09 6.36 -8.04
C ALA A 56 3.70 6.95 -7.76
N ALA A 57 3.43 7.33 -6.52
CA ALA A 57 2.12 7.80 -6.08
C ALA A 57 2.24 9.04 -5.20
N GLN A 58 1.12 9.75 -4.99
CA GLN A 58 1.07 10.95 -4.17
C GLN A 58 0.01 10.84 -3.07
N ALA A 59 0.39 11.24 -1.85
CA ALA A 59 -0.49 11.50 -0.73
C ALA A 59 -0.35 12.99 -0.34
N GLY A 60 -1.35 13.80 -0.69
CA GLY A 60 -1.23 15.26 -0.59
C GLY A 60 -0.04 15.80 -1.41
N ALA A 61 0.89 16.47 -0.77
CA ALA A 61 2.12 16.99 -1.39
C ALA A 61 3.29 15.99 -1.35
N ILE A 62 3.12 14.82 -0.76
CA ILE A 62 4.18 13.85 -0.55
C ILE A 62 4.18 12.82 -1.68
N THR A 63 5.30 12.69 -2.36
CA THR A 63 5.54 11.59 -3.30
C THR A 63 6.11 10.39 -2.55
N PHE A 64 5.54 9.22 -2.82
CA PHE A 64 6.03 7.95 -2.31
C PHE A 64 6.04 6.89 -3.41
N TRP A 65 6.66 5.77 -3.14
CA TRP A 65 6.73 4.65 -4.08
C TRP A 65 6.16 3.38 -3.46
N VAL A 66 5.60 2.55 -4.33
CA VAL A 66 5.21 1.18 -3.99
C VAL A 66 6.02 0.24 -4.86
N ARG A 67 6.90 -0.54 -4.25
CA ARG A 67 7.66 -1.59 -4.92
C ARG A 67 6.99 -2.92 -4.68
N ALA A 68 6.63 -3.60 -5.77
CA ALA A 68 6.12 -4.96 -5.70
C ALA A 68 7.28 -5.96 -5.63
N LEU A 69 7.17 -6.93 -4.74
CA LEU A 69 8.19 -7.93 -4.43
C LEU A 69 7.57 -9.34 -4.50
N ASP A 70 8.41 -10.36 -4.47
CA ASP A 70 8.00 -11.78 -4.52
C ASP A 70 7.09 -12.06 -5.70
N CYS A 71 7.62 -11.73 -6.89
CA CYS A 71 6.87 -11.71 -8.13
C CYS A 71 7.08 -12.98 -8.96
N ALA A 72 6.00 -13.53 -9.50
CA ALA A 72 6.00 -14.69 -10.39
C ALA A 72 5.15 -14.43 -11.65
N GLY A 73 5.32 -15.30 -12.65
CA GLY A 73 4.49 -15.30 -13.86
C GLY A 73 4.87 -14.25 -14.91
N THR A 74 4.06 -14.22 -15.97
CA THR A 74 4.13 -13.24 -17.06
C THR A 74 2.70 -12.92 -17.51
N PRO A 75 2.18 -11.69 -17.25
CA PRO A 75 2.86 -10.58 -16.57
C PRO A 75 3.22 -10.92 -15.11
N LYS A 76 4.19 -10.21 -14.55
CA LYS A 76 4.57 -10.37 -13.14
C LYS A 76 3.39 -10.02 -12.23
N ALA A 77 3.05 -10.96 -11.33
CA ALA A 77 2.13 -10.75 -10.22
C ALA A 77 2.89 -10.97 -8.91
N CYS A 78 2.77 -10.06 -7.96
CA CYS A 78 3.63 -9.96 -6.78
C CYS A 78 2.81 -10.08 -5.51
N SER A 79 3.27 -10.86 -4.55
CA SER A 79 2.56 -11.14 -3.30
C SER A 79 2.91 -10.18 -2.16
N THR A 80 3.96 -9.37 -2.31
CA THR A 80 4.40 -8.40 -1.29
C THR A 80 4.43 -6.99 -1.89
N LEU A 81 3.90 -6.00 -1.17
CA LEU A 81 3.96 -4.59 -1.54
C LEU A 81 4.71 -3.81 -0.46
N MET A 82 5.82 -3.18 -0.83
CA MET A 82 6.58 -2.29 0.04
C MET A 82 6.31 -0.83 -0.35
N PHE A 83 5.63 -0.11 0.50
CA PHE A 83 5.42 1.33 0.42
C PHE A 83 6.61 2.04 1.07
N PHE A 84 7.13 3.08 0.45
CA PHE A 84 8.22 3.86 1.06
C PHE A 84 8.28 5.29 0.54
N ALA A 85 8.77 6.18 1.39
CA ALA A 85 9.09 7.56 1.06
C ALA A 85 10.47 7.91 1.64
N ASN A 86 11.26 8.67 0.88
CA ASN A 86 12.57 9.17 1.30
C ASN A 86 12.58 10.69 1.22
N PHE A 87 13.24 11.31 2.17
CA PHE A 87 13.34 12.75 2.33
C PHE A 87 14.82 13.13 2.48
N ASP A 88 15.24 14.16 1.77
CA ASP A 88 16.59 14.73 1.90
C ASP A 88 16.72 15.43 3.27
N LEU A 89 17.78 15.11 4.01
CA LEU A 89 18.10 15.79 5.27
C LEU A 89 18.68 17.19 5.05
N GLY A 90 19.12 17.53 3.83
CA GLY A 90 19.81 18.77 3.50
C GLY A 90 21.20 18.91 4.16
N ARG A 91 21.67 17.88 4.86
CA ARG A 91 22.95 17.79 5.57
C ARG A 91 23.36 16.35 5.80
N GLU A 92 24.56 16.12 6.24
CA GLU A 92 25.00 14.80 6.68
C GLU A 92 24.20 14.31 7.90
N ALA A 93 23.92 12.99 7.91
CA ALA A 93 23.25 12.35 9.03
C ALA A 93 24.11 12.41 10.30
N ALA A 94 23.53 12.84 11.42
CA ALA A 94 24.16 12.98 12.71
C ALA A 94 23.66 11.94 13.72
N PRO A 95 24.35 11.69 14.84
CA PRO A 95 23.89 10.76 15.88
C PRO A 95 22.47 11.06 16.40
N ALA A 96 22.05 12.32 16.45
CA ALA A 96 20.69 12.72 16.84
C ALA A 96 19.61 12.20 15.90
N ASP A 97 19.91 12.06 14.59
CA ASP A 97 18.94 11.52 13.63
C ASP A 97 18.65 10.04 13.89
N TYR A 98 19.67 9.26 14.29
CA TYR A 98 19.49 7.86 14.69
C TYR A 98 18.63 7.73 15.95
N GLN A 99 18.80 8.64 16.91
CA GLN A 99 17.97 8.67 18.13
C GLN A 99 16.51 9.01 17.78
N LYS A 100 16.30 9.95 16.87
CA LYS A 100 14.98 10.33 16.37
C LYS A 100 14.29 9.17 15.65
N VAL A 101 15.02 8.49 14.74
CA VAL A 101 14.53 7.28 14.06
C VAL A 101 14.13 6.20 15.08
N ASN A 102 14.97 5.94 16.10
CA ASN A 102 14.65 4.97 17.13
C ASN A 102 13.41 5.39 17.93
N ALA A 103 13.27 6.66 18.30
CA ALA A 103 12.11 7.18 19.03
C ALA A 103 10.81 7.09 18.20
N PHE A 104 10.87 7.26 16.88
CA PHE A 104 9.74 7.01 16.00
C PHE A 104 9.35 5.54 16.05
N ASN A 105 10.31 4.64 15.81
CA ASN A 105 10.08 3.20 15.74
C ASN A 105 9.56 2.61 17.07
N ASP A 106 9.95 3.19 18.21
CA ASP A 106 9.46 2.78 19.54
C ASP A 106 7.97 3.15 19.75
N ARG A 107 7.50 4.21 19.13
CA ARG A 107 6.12 4.70 19.27
C ARG A 107 5.16 4.17 18.22
N GLN A 108 5.66 3.81 17.04
CA GLN A 108 4.84 3.39 15.90
C GLN A 108 4.72 1.87 15.84
N VAL A 109 3.48 1.39 15.78
CA VAL A 109 3.19 -0.04 15.58
C VAL A 109 3.34 -0.43 14.12
N PHE A 110 3.01 0.49 13.21
CA PHE A 110 3.07 0.29 11.77
C PHE A 110 4.08 1.25 11.14
N GLY A 111 4.76 0.75 10.13
CA GLY A 111 5.82 1.50 9.47
C GLY A 111 7.15 1.44 10.24
N ARG A 112 8.21 1.70 9.52
CA ARG A 112 9.58 1.71 10.04
C ARG A 112 10.33 2.90 9.47
N ALA A 113 10.82 3.79 10.33
CA ALA A 113 11.75 4.84 9.92
C ALA A 113 13.17 4.28 9.78
N TYR A 114 13.94 4.83 8.87
CA TYR A 114 15.34 4.45 8.62
C TYR A 114 16.17 5.63 8.11
N LEU A 115 17.48 5.51 8.23
CA LEU A 115 18.45 6.44 7.65
C LEU A 115 19.23 5.80 6.51
N LEU A 116 19.50 6.59 5.49
CA LEU A 116 20.38 6.29 4.36
C LEU A 116 21.57 7.27 4.39
N PRO A 117 22.56 7.07 5.29
CA PRO A 117 23.59 8.09 5.55
C PRO A 117 24.47 8.38 4.34
N LYS A 118 24.70 7.41 3.45
CA LYS A 118 25.44 7.62 2.20
C LYS A 118 24.72 8.51 1.19
N ARG A 119 23.42 8.72 1.36
CA ARG A 119 22.55 9.54 0.50
C ARG A 119 22.06 10.80 1.20
N ASN A 120 22.40 10.96 2.48
CA ASN A 120 21.87 12.02 3.35
C ASN A 120 20.34 12.06 3.37
N GLU A 121 19.71 10.89 3.35
CA GLU A 121 18.27 10.75 3.35
C GLU A 121 17.78 10.07 4.63
N ILE A 122 16.57 10.42 5.00
CA ILE A 122 15.75 9.72 5.97
C ILE A 122 14.51 9.19 5.27
N GLY A 123 14.03 8.02 5.67
CA GLY A 123 12.87 7.43 5.04
C GLY A 123 11.96 6.70 6.01
N VAL A 124 10.80 6.36 5.50
CA VAL A 124 9.84 5.49 6.17
C VAL A 124 9.34 4.45 5.18
N ASP A 125 9.15 3.23 5.64
CA ASP A 125 8.55 2.14 4.86
C ASP A 125 7.43 1.43 5.62
N TYR A 126 6.60 0.73 4.85
CA TYR A 126 5.54 -0.14 5.33
C TYR A 126 5.36 -1.31 4.36
N VAL A 127 5.21 -2.51 4.87
CA VAL A 127 5.05 -3.72 4.05
C VAL A 127 3.65 -4.29 4.23
N MET A 128 3.02 -4.68 3.12
CA MET A 128 1.75 -5.40 3.07
C MET A 128 1.94 -6.73 2.34
N GLU A 129 1.64 -7.82 3.03
CA GLU A 129 1.63 -9.16 2.48
C GLU A 129 0.24 -9.53 1.95
N LEU A 130 0.22 -10.18 0.78
CA LEU A 130 -1.00 -10.67 0.14
C LEU A 130 -1.10 -12.21 0.18
N ASP A 131 -0.04 -12.89 0.63
CA ASP A 131 0.01 -14.35 0.68
C ASP A 131 -1.17 -14.95 1.44
N GLY A 132 -1.64 -16.10 0.96
CA GLY A 132 -2.85 -16.72 1.49
C GLY A 132 -4.17 -16.09 1.01
N GLY A 133 -4.09 -14.95 0.33
CA GLY A 133 -5.24 -14.22 -0.20
C GLY A 133 -5.88 -13.26 0.80
N VAL A 134 -5.98 -12.01 0.42
CA VAL A 134 -6.60 -10.94 1.22
C VAL A 134 -7.77 -10.30 0.46
N SER A 135 -8.73 -9.74 1.17
CA SER A 135 -9.88 -9.05 0.56
C SER A 135 -9.49 -7.67 0.02
N ALA A 136 -10.27 -7.14 -0.92
CA ALA A 136 -10.10 -5.76 -1.38
C ALA A 136 -10.22 -4.73 -0.24
N ASP A 137 -11.09 -4.97 0.73
CA ASP A 137 -11.22 -4.14 1.93
C ASP A 137 -9.94 -4.14 2.78
N HIS A 138 -9.27 -5.30 2.93
CA HIS A 138 -7.98 -5.39 3.60
C HIS A 138 -6.92 -4.56 2.88
N ILE A 139 -6.83 -4.65 1.55
CA ILE A 139 -5.89 -3.86 0.74
C ILE A 139 -6.15 -2.35 0.93
N SER A 140 -7.41 -1.94 0.81
CA SER A 140 -7.81 -0.53 0.98
C SER A 140 -7.45 0.02 2.37
N LYS A 141 -7.71 -0.75 3.43
CA LYS A 141 -7.36 -0.37 4.81
C LYS A 141 -5.85 -0.26 5.03
N ASN A 142 -5.04 -1.10 4.38
CA ASN A 142 -3.59 -1.01 4.49
C ASN A 142 -3.02 0.17 3.69
N ILE A 143 -3.61 0.53 2.55
CA ILE A 143 -3.25 1.75 1.81
C ILE A 143 -3.58 3.00 2.66
N ALA A 144 -4.75 3.07 3.29
CA ALA A 144 -5.10 4.15 4.21
C ALA A 144 -4.13 4.22 5.41
N ARG A 145 -3.78 3.07 6.00
CA ARG A 145 -2.77 2.99 7.07
C ARG A 145 -1.41 3.54 6.64
N TRP A 146 -1.01 3.29 5.40
CA TRP A 146 0.23 3.87 4.86
C TRP A 146 0.20 5.40 4.86
N THR A 147 -0.93 6.03 4.50
CA THR A 147 -1.06 7.50 4.57
C THR A 147 -0.95 8.01 6.00
N ASP A 148 -1.55 7.31 6.97
CA ASP A 148 -1.41 7.63 8.40
C ASP A 148 0.06 7.50 8.88
N VAL A 149 0.80 6.50 8.38
CA VAL A 149 2.24 6.32 8.68
C VAL A 149 3.07 7.47 8.14
N ILE A 150 2.82 7.94 6.91
CA ILE A 150 3.51 9.11 6.35
C ILE A 150 3.22 10.35 7.21
N ASP A 151 1.97 10.60 7.55
CA ASP A 151 1.58 11.77 8.35
C ASP A 151 2.24 11.75 9.74
N ALA A 152 2.26 10.59 10.40
CA ALA A 152 2.93 10.40 11.67
C ALA A 152 4.45 10.62 11.57
N PHE A 153 5.06 10.15 10.46
CA PHE A 153 6.49 10.35 10.19
C PHE A 153 6.81 11.83 10.00
N ILE A 154 6.08 12.53 9.13
CA ILE A 154 6.26 13.97 8.90
C ILE A 154 6.09 14.74 10.22
N GLY A 155 5.02 14.49 10.98
CA GLY A 155 4.78 15.14 12.26
C GLY A 155 5.89 14.93 13.28
N HIS A 156 6.48 13.72 13.32
CA HIS A 156 7.59 13.39 14.23
C HIS A 156 8.89 14.12 13.85
N PHE A 157 9.21 14.23 12.55
CA PHE A 157 10.47 14.80 12.10
C PHE A 157 10.41 16.31 11.89
N SER A 158 9.23 16.91 11.68
CA SER A 158 9.06 18.38 11.55
C SER A 158 8.92 19.10 12.89
N SER A 159 8.63 18.42 13.99
CA SER A 159 8.34 19.05 15.29
C SER A 159 9.51 19.82 15.92
N ASP A 160 10.75 19.60 15.48
CA ASP A 160 11.95 20.24 16.05
C ASP A 160 12.36 21.53 15.33
N GLU A 161 11.84 21.79 14.12
CA GLU A 161 12.13 23.03 13.40
C GLU A 161 11.36 24.25 13.96
N ALA A 162 10.30 24.00 14.73
CA ALA A 162 9.46 25.04 15.33
C ALA A 162 10.00 25.57 16.69
N GLY A 163 11.11 25.05 17.19
CA GLY A 163 11.68 25.34 18.52
C GLY A 163 13.07 25.98 18.56
N SER A 164 13.60 26.43 17.41
CA SER A 164 14.94 27.05 17.33
C SER A 164 14.90 28.51 16.88
#